data_1155f7c19e5b91ea48ae254874e0f6ae
#
_entry.id   1155f7c19e5b91ea48ae254874e0f6ae
#
_cell.length_a   1.000
_cell.length_b   1.000
_cell.length_c   1.000
_cell.angle_alpha   90.00
_cell.angle_beta   90.00
_cell.angle_gamma   90.00
#
_symmetry.space_group_name_H-M   'P 1'
#
loop_
_entity.id
_entity.type
_entity.pdbx_description
1 polymer ?
#
loop_
_entity_poly.entity_id
_entity_poly.type
_entity_poly.pdbx_seq_one_letter_code
_entity_poly.pdbx_strand_id
1 'polypeptide(L)'
;MKILLVTRGSQGDVLPYLAVARELVKRGHEVTVNIPHVFEEMAKKYPVKVVLQDFDNIGGMMADAAENKQSFKRIVEWTREAIDKQFVQVIPLLEQNDVLVAANTEFAATGIAAYCKKP
;
A
#
# COMPACT_ATOMS: atom_id res chain seq x y z
N MET A 1 2.93 -2.46 -19.97
CA MET A 1 1.81 -2.02 -19.13
C MET A 1 2.38 -1.34 -17.89
N LYS A 2 1.77 -0.29 -17.43
CA LYS A 2 2.15 0.39 -16.19
C LYS A 2 1.30 -0.13 -15.05
N ILE A 3 1.93 -0.72 -14.06
CA ILE A 3 1.26 -1.43 -12.96
C ILE A 3 1.58 -0.74 -11.64
N LEU A 4 0.54 -0.38 -10.89
CA LEU A 4 0.66 0.13 -9.54
C LEU A 4 0.35 -0.98 -8.53
N LEU A 5 1.30 -1.31 -7.69
CA LEU A 5 1.15 -2.24 -6.57
C LEU A 5 1.08 -1.44 -5.26
N VAL A 6 0.03 -1.62 -4.49
CA VAL A 6 -0.15 -0.92 -3.21
C VAL A 6 -0.34 -1.93 -2.09
N THR A 7 0.50 -1.85 -1.08
CA THR A 7 0.38 -2.66 0.12
C THR A 7 0.80 -1.86 1.35
N ARG A 8 0.26 -2.24 2.49
CA ARG A 8 0.66 -1.68 3.78
C ARG A 8 0.55 -2.77 4.85
N GLY A 9 1.21 -2.54 5.97
CA GLY A 9 1.25 -3.50 7.06
C GLY A 9 2.68 -3.87 7.44
N SER A 10 2.88 -5.13 7.78
CA SER A 10 4.18 -5.66 8.22
C SER A 10 5.06 -6.09 7.05
N GLN A 11 6.28 -6.52 7.38
CA GLN A 11 7.21 -7.09 6.40
C GLN A 11 6.59 -8.27 5.63
N GLY A 12 5.78 -9.10 6.28
CA GLY A 12 5.08 -10.22 5.65
C GLY A 12 4.03 -9.79 4.61
N ASP A 13 3.52 -8.57 4.72
CA ASP A 13 2.59 -8.00 3.75
C ASP A 13 3.32 -7.36 2.56
N VAL A 14 4.52 -6.83 2.78
CA VAL A 14 5.26 -6.05 1.77
C VAL A 14 6.17 -6.93 0.91
N LEU A 15 6.88 -7.90 1.48
CA LEU A 15 7.82 -8.75 0.74
C LEU A 15 7.21 -9.48 -0.46
N PRO A 16 6.02 -10.10 -0.35
CA PRO A 16 5.38 -10.75 -1.50
C PRO A 16 5.11 -9.79 -2.65
N TYR A 17 4.71 -8.54 -2.36
CA TYR A 17 4.46 -7.52 -3.38
C TYR A 17 5.75 -7.09 -4.09
N LEU A 18 6.84 -6.95 -3.36
CA LEU A 18 8.14 -6.65 -3.96
C LEU A 18 8.64 -7.81 -4.85
N ALA A 19 8.40 -9.05 -4.43
CA ALA A 19 8.75 -10.22 -5.23
C ALA A 19 7.94 -10.30 -6.53
N VAL A 20 6.64 -10.05 -6.46
CA VAL A 20 5.75 -9.97 -7.64
C VAL A 20 6.18 -8.80 -8.55
N ALA A 21 6.45 -7.64 -7.97
CA ALA A 21 6.90 -6.47 -8.70
C ALA A 21 8.18 -6.76 -9.52
N ARG A 22 9.16 -7.40 -8.89
CA ARG A 22 10.40 -7.82 -9.57
C ARG A 22 10.12 -8.72 -10.76
N GLU A 23 9.22 -9.67 -10.61
CA GLU A 23 8.87 -10.61 -11.67
C GLU A 23 8.14 -9.90 -12.83
N LEU A 24 7.24 -8.97 -12.51
CA LEU A 24 6.56 -8.15 -13.51
C LEU A 24 7.54 -7.28 -14.31
N VAL A 25 8.54 -6.68 -13.65
CA VAL A 25 9.61 -5.92 -14.34
C VAL A 25 10.39 -6.82 -15.30
N LYS A 26 10.73 -8.04 -14.89
CA LYS A 26 11.39 -9.01 -15.78
C LYS A 26 10.56 -9.34 -17.02
N ARG A 27 9.25 -9.28 -16.91
CA ARG A 27 8.32 -9.51 -18.02
C ARG A 27 8.07 -8.27 -18.89
N GLY A 28 8.77 -7.18 -18.63
CA GLY A 28 8.73 -5.97 -19.45
C GLY A 28 7.70 -4.93 -19.04
N HIS A 29 7.11 -5.05 -17.85
CA HIS A 29 6.17 -4.06 -17.33
C HIS A 29 6.88 -2.94 -16.57
N GLU A 30 6.34 -1.73 -16.60
CA GLU A 30 6.72 -0.66 -15.70
C GLU A 30 5.95 -0.80 -14.40
N VAL A 31 6.66 -0.97 -13.28
CA VAL A 31 6.04 -1.25 -11.99
C VAL A 31 6.38 -0.16 -10.98
N THR A 32 5.35 0.42 -10.40
CA THR A 32 5.45 1.32 -9.26
C THR A 32 4.90 0.61 -8.02
N VAL A 33 5.64 0.64 -6.93
CA VAL A 33 5.23 0.04 -5.65
C VAL A 33 5.03 1.14 -4.63
N ASN A 34 3.84 1.20 -4.04
CA ASN A 34 3.52 2.12 -2.94
C ASN A 34 3.49 1.33 -1.63
N ILE A 35 4.46 1.58 -0.77
CA ILE A 35 4.70 0.83 0.45
C ILE A 35 4.99 1.75 1.64
N PRO A 36 4.82 1.26 2.88
CA PRO A 36 5.19 2.02 4.06
C PRO A 36 6.65 2.47 4.04
N HIS A 37 6.92 3.69 4.51
CA HIS A 37 8.25 4.29 4.46
C HIS A 37 9.30 3.51 5.26
N VAL A 38 8.90 2.77 6.29
CA VAL A 38 9.82 1.95 7.10
C VAL A 38 10.50 0.84 6.30
N PHE A 39 9.96 0.50 5.13
CA PHE A 39 10.51 -0.55 4.25
C PHE A 39 11.34 0.01 3.08
N GLU A 40 11.68 1.30 3.10
CA GLU A 40 12.47 1.94 2.03
C GLU A 40 13.77 1.21 1.74
N GLU A 41 14.55 0.90 2.78
CA GLU A 41 15.84 0.21 2.61
C GLU A 41 15.69 -1.20 2.03
N MET A 42 14.64 -1.92 2.44
CA MET A 42 14.33 -3.23 1.90
C MET A 42 13.97 -3.17 0.41
N ALA A 43 13.21 -2.15 0.04
CA ALA A 43 12.75 -1.97 -1.34
C ALA A 43 13.89 -1.60 -2.31
N LYS A 44 14.96 -0.98 -1.83
CA LYS A 44 16.14 -0.64 -2.65
C LYS A 44 16.81 -1.84 -3.32
N LYS A 45 16.61 -3.04 -2.81
CA LYS A 45 17.14 -4.29 -3.36
C LYS A 45 16.37 -4.77 -4.60
N TYR A 46 15.26 -4.12 -4.93
CA TYR A 46 14.38 -4.52 -6.03
C TYR A 46 14.44 -3.47 -7.15
N PRO A 47 14.43 -3.89 -8.44
CA PRO A 47 14.52 -2.98 -9.58
C PRO A 47 13.14 -2.37 -9.91
N VAL A 48 12.51 -1.71 -8.94
CA VAL A 48 11.16 -1.16 -9.06
C VAL A 48 11.15 0.31 -8.66
N LYS A 49 10.21 1.07 -9.21
CA LYS A 49 9.96 2.43 -8.75
C LYS A 49 9.19 2.37 -7.42
N VAL A 50 9.73 3.00 -6.40
CA VAL A 50 9.13 3.01 -5.07
C VAL A 50 8.56 4.39 -4.76
N VAL A 51 7.32 4.42 -4.30
CA VAL A 51 6.67 5.60 -3.72
C VAL A 51 6.31 5.26 -2.27
N LEU A 52 6.81 6.05 -1.35
CA LEU A 52 6.64 5.77 0.07
C LEU A 52 5.33 6.35 0.60
N GLN A 53 4.67 5.58 1.45
CA GLN A 53 3.53 6.04 2.24
C GLN A 53 4.05 6.79 3.47
N ASP A 54 3.42 7.89 3.81
CA ASP A 54 3.76 8.72 4.96
C ASP A 54 2.97 8.35 6.24
N PHE A 55 2.08 7.35 6.15
CA PHE A 55 1.20 6.93 7.24
C PHE A 55 1.18 5.41 7.37
N ASP A 56 1.78 4.87 8.43
CA ASP A 56 1.99 3.42 8.51
C ASP A 56 2.29 2.82 9.88
N ASN A 57 1.84 3.39 10.96
CA ASN A 57 2.12 2.84 12.29
C ASN A 57 1.16 1.71 12.71
N ILE A 58 0.90 0.74 11.82
CA ILE A 58 0.05 -0.42 12.12
C ILE A 58 0.64 -1.27 13.25
N GLY A 59 1.95 -1.50 13.23
CA GLY A 59 2.60 -2.36 14.22
C GLY A 59 2.46 -1.84 15.65
N GLY A 60 2.68 -0.56 15.86
CA GLY A 60 2.50 0.09 17.16
C GLY A 60 1.06 0.05 17.63
N MET A 61 0.11 0.27 16.73
CA MET A 61 -1.31 0.24 17.06
C MET A 61 -1.83 -1.16 17.41
N MET A 62 -1.37 -2.19 16.70
CA MET A 62 -1.75 -3.57 17.00
C MET A 62 -1.17 -4.02 18.35
N ALA A 63 0.03 -3.57 18.70
CA ALA A 63 0.61 -3.82 20.02
C ALA A 63 -0.19 -3.12 21.13
N ASP A 64 -0.56 -1.85 20.93
CA ASP A 64 -1.40 -1.11 21.87
C ASP A 64 -2.79 -1.72 22.00
N ALA A 65 -3.36 -2.23 20.89
CA ALA A 65 -4.66 -2.87 20.87
C ALA A 65 -4.73 -4.15 21.69
N ALA A 66 -3.63 -4.89 21.81
CA ALA A 66 -3.57 -6.09 22.61
C ALA A 66 -3.60 -5.81 24.13
N GLU A 67 -3.25 -4.59 24.55
CA GLU A 67 -3.09 -4.23 25.96
C GLU A 67 -4.25 -3.39 26.55
N ASN A 68 -5.14 -2.79 25.74
CA ASN A 68 -6.12 -1.82 26.22
C ASN A 68 -7.47 -1.88 25.52
N LYS A 69 -8.59 -1.83 26.31
CA LYS A 69 -9.98 -1.80 25.79
C LYS A 69 -10.33 -0.55 24.96
N GLN A 70 -9.60 0.55 25.12
CA GLN A 70 -9.78 1.76 24.29
C GLN A 70 -9.19 1.59 22.86
N SER A 71 -8.50 0.51 22.63
CA SER A 71 -7.76 0.22 21.40
C SER A 71 -8.67 -0.06 20.21
N PHE A 72 -9.86 -0.61 20.44
CA PHE A 72 -10.83 -0.84 19.37
C PHE A 72 -11.27 0.47 18.72
N LYS A 73 -11.56 1.49 19.55
CA LYS A 73 -11.90 2.83 19.07
C LYS A 73 -10.75 3.45 18.26
N ARG A 74 -9.51 3.29 18.74
CA ARG A 74 -8.31 3.76 18.02
C ARG A 74 -8.11 3.04 16.67
N ILE A 75 -8.35 1.75 16.60
CA ILE A 75 -8.30 0.99 15.36
C ILE A 75 -9.31 1.53 14.35
N VAL A 76 -10.54 1.81 14.78
CA VAL A 76 -11.58 2.38 13.92
C VAL A 76 -11.18 3.78 13.42
N GLU A 77 -10.69 4.63 14.30
CA GLU A 77 -10.22 5.98 13.95
C GLU A 77 -9.04 5.91 12.97
N TRP A 78 -8.08 5.05 13.25
CA TRP A 78 -6.94 4.83 12.35
C TRP A 78 -7.37 4.32 10.97
N THR A 79 -8.30 3.36 10.93
CA THR A 79 -8.83 2.83 9.67
C THR A 79 -9.48 3.93 8.84
N ARG A 80 -10.24 4.84 9.47
CA ARG A 80 -10.82 6.01 8.80
C ARG A 80 -9.76 6.91 8.22
N GLU A 81 -8.76 7.28 9.01
CA GLU A 81 -7.64 8.12 8.54
C GLU A 81 -6.86 7.43 7.41
N ALA A 82 -6.65 6.13 7.53
CA ALA A 82 -5.97 5.35 6.49
C ALA A 82 -6.75 5.36 5.18
N ILE A 83 -8.07 5.21 5.21
CA ILE A 83 -8.92 5.28 4.02
C ILE A 83 -8.81 6.65 3.35
N ASP A 84 -8.92 7.73 4.11
CA ASP A 84 -8.81 9.09 3.58
C ASP A 84 -7.44 9.33 2.93
N LYS A 85 -6.38 8.89 3.58
CA LYS A 85 -5.01 8.99 3.05
C LYS A 85 -4.78 8.10 1.83
N GLN A 86 -5.40 6.93 1.79
CA GLN A 86 -5.36 6.06 0.60
C GLN A 86 -5.94 6.78 -0.63
N PHE A 87 -7.09 7.44 -0.50
CA PHE A 87 -7.66 8.23 -1.58
C PHE A 87 -6.70 9.33 -2.05
N VAL A 88 -6.16 10.10 -1.13
CA VAL A 88 -5.27 11.23 -1.44
C VAL A 88 -3.97 10.78 -2.12
N GLN A 89 -3.39 9.67 -1.67
CA GLN A 89 -2.08 9.20 -2.15
C GLN A 89 -2.19 8.32 -3.39
N VAL A 90 -3.17 7.45 -3.46
CA VAL A 90 -3.25 6.41 -4.49
C VAL A 90 -3.89 6.92 -5.78
N ILE A 91 -4.87 7.82 -5.70
CA ILE A 91 -5.52 8.35 -6.91
C ILE A 91 -4.50 8.96 -7.89
N PRO A 92 -3.62 9.90 -7.48
CA PRO A 92 -2.64 10.47 -8.41
C PRO A 92 -1.68 9.41 -8.99
N LEU A 93 -1.33 8.40 -8.20
CA LEU A 93 -0.49 7.30 -8.68
C LEU A 93 -1.21 6.43 -9.70
N LEU A 94 -2.47 6.10 -9.45
CA LEU A 94 -3.24 5.26 -10.37
C LEU A 94 -3.56 5.98 -11.68
N GLU A 95 -3.73 7.30 -11.65
CA GLU A 95 -3.89 8.08 -12.87
C GLU A 95 -2.71 7.95 -13.84
N GLN A 96 -1.51 7.72 -13.30
CA GLN A 96 -0.29 7.52 -14.08
C GLN A 96 -0.01 6.05 -14.45
N ASN A 97 -0.87 5.13 -14.00
CA ASN A 97 -0.73 3.70 -14.23
C ASN A 97 -1.97 3.12 -14.90
N ASP A 98 -1.85 1.91 -15.45
CA ASP A 98 -2.94 1.27 -16.20
C ASP A 98 -3.83 0.39 -15.32
N VAL A 99 -3.24 -0.19 -14.26
CA VAL A 99 -3.93 -1.15 -13.39
C VAL A 99 -3.44 -1.02 -11.95
N LEU A 100 -4.36 -1.25 -11.01
CA LEU A 100 -4.09 -1.30 -9.58
C LEU A 100 -4.12 -2.73 -9.07
N VAL A 101 -3.06 -3.14 -8.39
CA VAL A 101 -3.03 -4.37 -7.60
C VAL A 101 -2.84 -3.97 -6.14
N ALA A 102 -3.82 -4.22 -5.32
CA ALA A 102 -3.85 -3.77 -3.94
C ALA A 102 -3.98 -4.92 -2.96
N ALA A 103 -3.34 -4.78 -1.80
CA ALA A 103 -3.50 -5.69 -0.69
C ALA A 103 -4.90 -5.57 -0.06
N ASN A 104 -5.32 -6.58 0.65
CA ASN A 104 -6.61 -6.59 1.36
C ASN A 104 -6.73 -5.50 2.44
N THR A 105 -5.61 -4.95 2.89
CA THR A 105 -5.56 -3.82 3.83
C THR A 105 -5.78 -2.46 3.16
N GLU A 106 -5.80 -2.42 1.84
CA GLU A 106 -6.13 -1.22 1.06
C GLU A 106 -7.65 -1.11 0.87
N PHE A 107 -8.35 -0.71 1.92
CA PHE A 107 -9.83 -0.69 1.96
C PHE A 107 -10.46 0.24 0.93
N ALA A 108 -9.75 1.29 0.54
CA ALA A 108 -10.22 2.25 -0.47
C ALA A 108 -9.97 1.78 -1.92
N ALA A 109 -9.22 0.70 -2.14
CA ALA A 109 -8.72 0.31 -3.46
C ALA A 109 -9.82 0.15 -4.52
N THR A 110 -10.91 -0.53 -4.17
CA THR A 110 -12.05 -0.73 -5.08
C THR A 110 -12.69 0.60 -5.47
N GLY A 111 -12.89 1.50 -4.50
CA GLY A 111 -13.43 2.83 -4.74
C GLY A 111 -12.50 3.69 -5.60
N ILE A 112 -11.21 3.62 -5.35
CA ILE A 112 -10.18 4.33 -6.12
C ILE A 112 -10.15 3.84 -7.57
N ALA A 113 -10.16 2.53 -7.78
CA ALA A 113 -10.17 1.93 -9.12
C ALA A 113 -11.43 2.35 -9.89
N ALA A 114 -12.60 2.32 -9.25
CA ALA A 114 -13.85 2.76 -9.84
C ALA A 114 -13.83 4.26 -10.19
N TYR A 115 -13.32 5.10 -9.29
CA TYR A 115 -13.18 6.54 -9.52
C TYR A 115 -12.28 6.84 -10.72
N CYS A 116 -11.13 6.17 -10.79
CA CYS A 116 -10.18 6.34 -11.89
C CYS A 116 -10.60 5.59 -13.18
N LYS A 117 -11.67 4.81 -13.14
CA LYS A 117 -12.14 3.96 -14.26
C LYS A 117 -11.05 3.01 -14.75
N LYS A 118 -10.31 2.40 -13.83
CA LYS A 118 -9.22 1.46 -14.11
C LYS A 118 -9.41 0.15 -13.35
N PRO A 119 -8.97 -0.97 -13.93
CA PRO A 119 -8.95 -2.24 -13.23
C PRO A 119 -7.93 -2.27 -12.10
#